data_6a3d394ab6ca70733ba1d97fc2bf79d9
#
_entry.id   6a3d394ab6ca70733ba1d97fc2bf79d9
#
_cell.length_a   1.000
_cell.length_b   1.000
_cell.length_c   1.000
_cell.angle_alpha   90.00
_cell.angle_beta   90.00
_cell.angle_gamma   90.00
#
_symmetry.space_group_name_H-M   'P 1'
#
loop_
_entity.id
_entity.type
_entity.pdbx_description
1 polymer ?
#
loop_
_entity_poly.entity_id
_entity_poly.type
_entity_poly.pdbx_seq_one_letter_code
_entity_poly.pdbx_strand_id
1 'polypeptide(L)'
;ATVKIIPYGVAAASVDAACAAGAMALRLRPPQRLRIALVETHIDARARPLGVEAIASRLAALGASLAFHLHSPHRVADLADTLAKIVDTDLLLILTASATSDPQDVAPAAVRSAGGKVDRFGMPVDPGNLLFLGSLGSTPVIGLPGCVRSPALNGADWVMERLICGVPVSAADIAGMG
;
A
#
# COMPACT_ATOMS: atom_id res chain seq x y z
N ALA A 1 -4.10 14.11 -15.35
CA ALA A 1 -3.27 14.52 -16.51
C ALA A 1 -3.81 15.83 -17.12
N THR A 2 -2.91 16.69 -17.59
CA THR A 2 -3.29 17.93 -18.27
C THR A 2 -2.87 17.83 -19.72
N VAL A 3 -3.80 18.06 -20.65
CA VAL A 3 -3.53 18.15 -22.08
C VAL A 3 -3.65 19.60 -22.49
N LYS A 4 -2.63 20.13 -23.19
CA LYS A 4 -2.62 21.51 -23.71
C LYS A 4 -2.40 21.47 -25.20
N ILE A 5 -3.23 22.21 -25.94
CA ILE A 5 -3.03 22.48 -27.35
C ILE A 5 -2.26 23.80 -27.43
N ILE A 6 -1.02 23.76 -27.91
CA ILE A 6 -0.14 24.92 -27.95
C ILE A 6 -0.28 25.73 -29.26
N PRO A 7 -0.18 25.12 -30.48
CA PRO A 7 -0.36 25.83 -31.72
C PRO A 7 -1.82 25.74 -32.23
N TYR A 8 -2.27 26.79 -32.91
CA TYR A 8 -3.59 26.79 -33.57
C TYR A 8 -3.65 25.95 -34.84
N GLY A 9 -2.51 25.67 -35.43
CA GLY A 9 -2.41 24.81 -36.62
C GLY A 9 -1.12 23.99 -36.58
N VAL A 10 -1.22 22.72 -36.92
CA VAL A 10 -0.09 21.79 -37.03
C VAL A 10 -0.26 20.95 -38.30
N ALA A 11 0.85 20.48 -38.88
CA ALA A 11 0.83 19.54 -39.98
C ALA A 11 0.11 18.24 -39.57
N ALA A 12 -0.69 17.65 -40.45
CA ALA A 12 -1.41 16.41 -40.19
C ALA A 12 -0.48 15.28 -39.72
N ALA A 13 0.70 15.14 -40.32
CA ALA A 13 1.71 14.16 -39.93
C ALA A 13 2.17 14.33 -38.48
N SER A 14 2.19 15.55 -37.92
CA SER A 14 2.52 15.80 -36.52
C SER A 14 1.39 15.37 -35.59
N VAL A 15 0.14 15.51 -36.02
CA VAL A 15 -1.04 15.02 -35.29
C VAL A 15 -1.02 13.50 -35.25
N ASP A 16 -0.77 12.84 -36.38
CA ASP A 16 -0.71 11.39 -36.46
C ASP A 16 0.42 10.83 -35.58
N ALA A 17 1.59 11.46 -35.63
CA ALA A 17 2.70 11.08 -34.77
C ALA A 17 2.38 11.27 -33.25
N ALA A 18 1.72 12.37 -32.90
CA ALA A 18 1.28 12.62 -31.53
C ALA A 18 0.22 11.60 -31.06
N CYS A 19 -0.74 11.26 -31.91
CA CYS A 19 -1.75 10.24 -31.64
C CYS A 19 -1.11 8.86 -31.46
N ALA A 20 -0.15 8.51 -32.32
CA ALA A 20 0.59 7.25 -32.20
C ALA A 20 1.40 7.18 -30.88
N ALA A 21 2.10 8.25 -30.53
CA ALA A 21 2.86 8.35 -29.27
C ALA A 21 1.95 8.37 -28.05
N GLY A 22 0.76 8.97 -28.15
CA GLY A 22 -0.25 9.02 -27.11
C GLY A 22 -1.09 7.76 -26.97
N ALA A 23 -1.01 6.84 -27.92
CA ALA A 23 -1.77 5.60 -27.90
C ALA A 23 -1.45 4.80 -26.62
N MET A 24 -2.49 4.43 -25.85
CA MET A 24 -2.36 3.70 -24.58
C MET A 24 -1.60 4.45 -23.47
N ALA A 25 -1.36 5.76 -23.59
CA ALA A 25 -0.71 6.58 -22.57
C ALA A 25 -1.52 6.65 -21.27
N LEU A 26 -2.85 6.54 -21.38
CA LEU A 26 -3.77 6.43 -20.24
C LEU A 26 -4.43 5.05 -20.24
N ARG A 27 -4.42 4.40 -19.10
CA ARG A 27 -5.03 3.09 -18.92
C ARG A 27 -5.87 3.08 -17.64
N LEU A 28 -7.11 2.62 -17.75
CA LEU A 28 -7.94 2.34 -16.59
C LEU A 28 -7.56 0.97 -16.03
N ARG A 29 -7.36 0.91 -14.74
CA ARG A 29 -7.08 -0.33 -14.00
C ARG A 29 -8.14 -0.50 -12.92
N PRO A 30 -9.13 -1.39 -13.11
CA PRO A 30 -10.13 -1.67 -12.08
C PRO A 30 -9.47 -2.41 -10.91
N PRO A 31 -10.07 -2.36 -9.71
CA PRO A 31 -9.66 -3.16 -8.57
C PRO A 31 -9.67 -4.65 -8.90
N GLN A 32 -8.61 -5.36 -8.50
CA GLN A 32 -8.43 -6.79 -8.73
C GLN A 32 -8.21 -7.57 -7.44
N ARG A 33 -7.63 -6.91 -6.41
CA ARG A 33 -7.34 -7.50 -5.10
C ARG A 33 -8.41 -7.04 -4.12
N LEU A 34 -9.35 -7.93 -3.82
CA LEU A 34 -10.53 -7.58 -3.05
C LEU A 34 -10.57 -8.23 -1.66
N ARG A 35 -9.77 -9.28 -1.45
CA ARG A 35 -9.64 -9.97 -0.15
C ARG A 35 -8.44 -9.41 0.61
N ILE A 36 -8.68 -8.40 1.41
CA ILE A 36 -7.63 -7.66 2.11
C ILE A 36 -7.68 -8.01 3.60
N ALA A 37 -6.53 -8.34 4.17
CA ALA A 37 -6.36 -8.51 5.61
C ALA A 37 -5.70 -7.27 6.22
N LEU A 38 -6.19 -6.84 7.36
CA LEU A 38 -5.54 -5.86 8.23
C LEU A 38 -5.15 -6.53 9.53
N VAL A 39 -3.87 -6.40 9.91
CA VAL A 39 -3.38 -6.75 11.24
C VAL A 39 -3.00 -5.47 11.96
N GLU A 40 -3.66 -5.18 13.07
CA GLU A 40 -3.28 -4.09 13.96
C GLU A 40 -2.56 -4.64 15.19
N THR A 41 -1.42 -4.05 15.54
CA THR A 41 -0.74 -4.42 16.77
C THR A 41 -1.17 -3.52 17.92
N HIS A 42 -1.08 -4.03 19.15
CA HIS A 42 -1.36 -3.30 20.39
C HIS A 42 -0.28 -3.54 21.44
N ILE A 43 0.04 -2.50 22.20
CA ILE A 43 0.93 -2.60 23.37
C ILE A 43 0.11 -3.00 24.61
N ASP A 44 -1.08 -2.41 24.77
CA ASP A 44 -2.04 -2.77 25.81
C ASP A 44 -3.28 -3.40 25.17
N ALA A 45 -3.66 -4.59 25.63
CA ALA A 45 -4.85 -5.31 25.15
C ALA A 45 -6.17 -4.52 25.38
N ARG A 46 -6.16 -3.52 26.24
CA ARG A 46 -7.30 -2.63 26.49
C ARG A 46 -7.34 -1.43 25.53
N ALA A 47 -6.25 -1.15 24.83
CA ALA A 47 -6.21 -0.07 23.86
C ALA A 47 -7.06 -0.45 22.63
N ARG A 48 -8.02 0.39 22.28
CA ARG A 48 -8.80 0.19 21.06
C ARG A 48 -7.93 0.56 19.85
N PRO A 49 -7.84 -0.31 18.84
CA PRO A 49 -7.22 0.06 17.56
C PRO A 49 -7.97 1.26 16.94
N LEU A 50 -7.22 2.25 16.50
CA LEU A 50 -7.79 3.51 15.99
C LEU A 50 -7.69 3.64 14.46
N GLY A 51 -7.25 2.59 13.77
CA GLY A 51 -6.93 2.69 12.34
C GLY A 51 -7.94 2.06 11.39
N VAL A 52 -8.72 1.08 11.87
CA VAL A 52 -9.56 0.26 11.00
C VAL A 52 -10.60 1.06 10.21
N GLU A 53 -11.25 2.04 10.81
CA GLU A 53 -12.28 2.85 10.13
C GLU A 53 -11.70 3.68 8.98
N ALA A 54 -10.55 4.31 9.21
CA ALA A 54 -9.88 5.10 8.18
C ALA A 54 -9.39 4.21 7.01
N ILE A 55 -8.90 3.00 7.30
CA ILE A 55 -8.48 2.04 6.29
C ILE A 55 -9.69 1.48 5.54
N ALA A 56 -10.75 1.07 6.25
CA ALA A 56 -11.98 0.58 5.63
C ALA A 56 -12.61 1.60 4.68
N SER A 57 -12.60 2.89 5.06
CA SER A 57 -13.09 3.97 4.20
C SER A 57 -12.28 4.10 2.90
N ARG A 58 -10.94 3.99 2.99
CA ARG A 58 -10.06 3.99 1.80
C ARG A 58 -10.33 2.82 0.87
N LEU A 59 -10.49 1.63 1.44
CA LEU A 59 -10.78 0.43 0.67
C LEU A 59 -12.15 0.52 -0.01
N ALA A 60 -13.15 1.02 0.71
CA ALA A 60 -14.51 1.20 0.18
C ALA A 60 -14.53 2.16 -1.01
N ALA A 61 -13.73 3.23 -0.99
CA ALA A 61 -13.58 4.16 -2.11
C ALA A 61 -13.02 3.49 -3.38
N LEU A 62 -12.30 2.37 -3.22
CA LEU A 62 -11.79 1.54 -4.31
C LEU A 62 -12.69 0.33 -4.63
N GLY A 63 -13.87 0.22 -4.01
CA GLY A 63 -14.74 -0.93 -4.16
C GLY A 63 -14.21 -2.21 -3.52
N ALA A 64 -13.23 -2.10 -2.61
CA ALA A 64 -12.67 -3.20 -1.84
C ALA A 64 -13.14 -3.18 -0.39
N SER A 65 -12.92 -4.27 0.35
CA SER A 65 -13.28 -4.37 1.77
C SER A 65 -12.27 -5.23 2.53
N LEU A 66 -12.26 -5.08 3.86
CA LEU A 66 -11.50 -5.97 4.73
C LEU A 66 -12.19 -7.35 4.77
N ALA A 67 -11.48 -8.39 4.34
CA ALA A 67 -11.90 -9.78 4.54
C ALA A 67 -11.58 -10.24 5.97
N PHE A 68 -10.46 -9.75 6.53
CA PHE A 68 -10.02 -10.07 7.88
C PHE A 68 -9.50 -8.82 8.58
N HIS A 69 -9.85 -8.69 9.87
CA HIS A 69 -9.28 -7.69 10.76
C HIS A 69 -8.80 -8.41 12.04
N LEU A 70 -7.51 -8.47 12.23
CA LEU A 70 -6.85 -9.22 13.28
C LEU A 70 -6.06 -8.29 14.20
N HIS A 71 -5.87 -8.74 15.44
CA HIS A 71 -5.07 -8.04 16.43
C HIS A 71 -3.93 -8.92 16.90
N SER A 72 -2.78 -8.32 17.15
CA SER A 72 -1.61 -9.00 17.68
C SER A 72 -0.94 -8.15 18.77
N PRO A 73 -0.37 -8.73 19.81
CA PRO A 73 0.57 -8.01 20.66
C PRO A 73 1.70 -7.40 19.83
N HIS A 74 2.18 -6.21 20.22
CA HIS A 74 3.26 -5.52 19.51
C HIS A 74 4.62 -6.16 19.83
N ARG A 75 4.80 -7.41 19.41
CA ARG A 75 6.04 -8.21 19.57
C ARG A 75 6.28 -9.03 18.32
N VAL A 76 7.55 -9.20 17.93
CA VAL A 76 7.94 -9.88 16.69
C VAL A 76 7.35 -11.28 16.59
N ALA A 77 7.48 -12.11 17.64
CA ALA A 77 7.01 -13.50 17.62
C ALA A 77 5.48 -13.57 17.49
N ASP A 78 4.73 -12.80 18.29
CA ASP A 78 3.27 -12.83 18.27
C ASP A 78 2.72 -12.34 16.91
N LEU A 79 3.32 -11.30 16.36
CA LEU A 79 2.92 -10.79 15.04
C LEU A 79 3.27 -11.80 13.93
N ALA A 80 4.46 -12.41 13.98
CA ALA A 80 4.85 -13.44 13.01
C ALA A 80 3.89 -14.65 13.05
N ASP A 81 3.51 -15.12 14.24
CA ASP A 81 2.52 -16.18 14.42
C ASP A 81 1.13 -15.81 13.88
N THR A 82 0.75 -14.54 14.03
CA THR A 82 -0.50 -14.02 13.47
C THR A 82 -0.45 -13.99 11.96
N LEU A 83 0.64 -13.49 11.37
CA LEU A 83 0.84 -13.42 9.93
C LEU A 83 0.85 -14.82 9.27
N ALA A 84 1.48 -15.81 9.91
CA ALA A 84 1.55 -17.18 9.40
C ALA A 84 0.18 -17.89 9.31
N LYS A 85 -0.82 -17.42 10.04
CA LYS A 85 -2.19 -17.97 10.03
C LYS A 85 -3.09 -17.36 8.96
N ILE A 86 -2.65 -16.28 8.32
CA ILE A 86 -3.43 -15.60 7.29
C ILE A 86 -3.27 -16.35 5.97
N VAL A 87 -4.36 -16.85 5.46
CA VAL A 87 -4.46 -17.55 4.18
C VAL A 87 -5.53 -16.90 3.30
N ASP A 88 -5.53 -17.21 2.02
CA ASP A 88 -6.55 -16.72 1.06
C ASP A 88 -6.72 -15.19 1.05
N THR A 89 -5.61 -14.47 1.03
CA THR A 89 -5.57 -13.00 1.08
C THR A 89 -4.79 -12.48 -0.12
N ASP A 90 -5.36 -11.47 -0.79
CA ASP A 90 -4.75 -10.83 -1.95
C ASP A 90 -3.76 -9.73 -1.58
N LEU A 91 -3.95 -9.10 -0.42
CA LEU A 91 -3.14 -8.02 0.12
C LEU A 91 -3.17 -8.05 1.65
N LEU A 92 -2.01 -7.92 2.26
CA LEU A 92 -1.86 -7.84 3.71
C LEU A 92 -1.41 -6.44 4.13
N LEU A 93 -2.17 -5.84 5.02
CA LEU A 93 -1.88 -4.54 5.63
C LEU A 93 -1.49 -4.75 7.09
N ILE A 94 -0.40 -4.11 7.53
CA ILE A 94 0.04 -4.15 8.92
C ILE A 94 0.07 -2.72 9.46
N LEU A 95 -0.67 -2.45 10.52
CA LEU A 95 -0.67 -1.16 11.22
C LEU A 95 -0.20 -1.35 12.65
N THR A 96 0.95 -0.78 12.97
CA THR A 96 1.61 -0.97 14.26
C THR A 96 1.16 0.04 15.31
N ALA A 97 1.17 -0.38 16.58
CA ALA A 97 0.87 0.47 17.74
C ALA A 97 1.87 1.61 17.93
N SER A 98 3.12 1.42 17.48
CA SER A 98 4.17 2.45 17.45
C SER A 98 4.57 2.75 16.01
N ALA A 99 5.21 3.89 15.77
CA ALA A 99 5.80 4.19 14.46
C ALA A 99 6.86 3.15 14.10
N THR A 100 6.83 2.67 12.87
CA THR A 100 7.87 1.80 12.32
C THR A 100 8.96 2.69 11.74
N SER A 101 9.99 2.97 12.52
CA SER A 101 11.03 3.93 12.21
C SER A 101 12.36 3.29 11.78
N ASP A 102 12.47 1.98 11.95
CA ASP A 102 13.68 1.21 11.60
C ASP A 102 13.32 -0.08 10.86
N PRO A 103 14.14 -0.51 9.87
CA PRO A 103 13.95 -1.79 9.17
C PRO A 103 13.98 -3.03 10.07
N GLN A 104 14.46 -2.93 11.31
CA GLN A 104 14.48 -4.00 12.32
C GLN A 104 13.33 -3.91 13.32
N ASP A 105 12.45 -2.91 13.21
CA ASP A 105 11.28 -2.78 14.07
C ASP A 105 10.33 -3.97 13.95
N VAL A 106 9.38 -4.05 14.89
CA VAL A 106 8.50 -5.21 15.09
C VAL A 106 7.84 -5.70 13.80
N ALA A 107 7.28 -4.81 12.99
CA ALA A 107 6.53 -5.26 11.80
C ALA A 107 7.43 -5.81 10.68
N PRO A 108 8.47 -5.11 10.22
CA PRO A 108 9.37 -5.68 9.20
C PRO A 108 10.12 -6.91 9.71
N ALA A 109 10.49 -6.97 11.00
CA ALA A 109 11.11 -8.16 11.58
C ALA A 109 10.14 -9.35 11.63
N ALA A 110 8.87 -9.12 11.97
CA ALA A 110 7.84 -10.17 12.00
C ALA A 110 7.55 -10.73 10.60
N VAL A 111 7.49 -9.88 9.57
CA VAL A 111 7.33 -10.33 8.18
C VAL A 111 8.47 -11.27 7.79
N ARG A 112 9.72 -10.93 8.10
CA ARG A 112 10.87 -11.81 7.83
C ARG A 112 10.80 -13.10 8.65
N SER A 113 10.44 -13.02 9.92
CA SER A 113 10.31 -14.17 10.82
C SER A 113 9.21 -15.14 10.37
N ALA A 114 8.14 -14.64 9.75
CA ALA A 114 7.08 -15.43 9.14
C ALA A 114 7.46 -16.04 7.77
N GLY A 115 8.71 -15.89 7.33
CA GLY A 115 9.20 -16.39 6.04
C GLY A 115 8.95 -15.46 4.86
N GLY A 116 8.53 -14.23 5.11
CA GLY A 116 8.36 -13.17 4.11
C GLY A 116 9.65 -12.38 3.85
N LYS A 117 9.54 -11.38 3.00
CA LYS A 117 10.63 -10.43 2.70
C LYS A 117 10.12 -8.99 2.76
N VAL A 118 11.05 -8.09 3.05
CA VAL A 118 10.84 -6.64 2.97
C VAL A 118 11.69 -6.12 1.82
N ASP A 119 11.02 -5.64 0.78
CA ASP A 119 11.64 -5.20 -0.48
C ASP A 119 12.05 -3.72 -0.43
N ARG A 120 11.30 -2.92 0.34
CA ARG A 120 11.55 -1.50 0.49
C ARG A 120 11.11 -1.04 1.88
N PHE A 121 11.94 -0.22 2.51
CA PHE A 121 11.61 0.52 3.72
C PHE A 121 11.71 2.02 3.44
N GLY A 122 10.65 2.74 3.81
CA GLY A 122 10.52 4.17 3.60
C GLY A 122 10.16 4.59 2.18
N MET A 123 9.46 5.72 2.08
CA MET A 123 9.14 6.38 0.82
C MET A 123 9.39 7.89 0.92
N PRO A 124 9.72 8.56 -0.21
CA PRO A 124 10.04 10.00 -0.21
C PRO A 124 8.78 10.89 -0.24
N VAL A 125 7.76 10.55 0.56
CA VAL A 125 6.48 11.26 0.62
C VAL A 125 6.08 11.45 2.07
N ASP A 126 5.74 12.65 2.47
CA ASP A 126 5.22 12.98 3.79
C ASP A 126 3.87 13.73 3.67
N PRO A 127 2.81 13.24 4.31
CA PRO A 127 2.74 12.07 5.18
C PRO A 127 2.82 10.75 4.40
N GLY A 128 3.44 9.71 5.02
CA GLY A 128 3.57 8.38 4.43
C GLY A 128 4.97 7.77 4.50
N ASN A 129 5.97 8.56 4.87
CA ASN A 129 7.40 8.25 4.78
C ASN A 129 7.84 6.94 5.46
N LEU A 130 7.16 6.49 6.51
CA LEU A 130 7.49 5.27 7.26
C LEU A 130 6.77 4.00 6.74
N LEU A 131 6.30 4.03 5.51
CA LEU A 131 5.77 2.84 4.84
C LEU A 131 6.88 1.83 4.58
N PHE A 132 6.59 0.53 4.70
CA PHE A 132 7.41 -0.49 4.06
C PHE A 132 6.58 -1.36 3.10
N LEU A 133 7.24 -1.88 2.07
CA LEU A 133 6.69 -2.83 1.12
C LEU A 133 7.43 -4.16 1.23
N GLY A 134 6.69 -5.24 1.13
CA GLY A 134 7.25 -6.58 1.18
C GLY A 134 6.28 -7.62 0.63
N SER A 135 6.55 -8.87 0.95
CA SER A 135 5.65 -9.98 0.61
C SER A 135 5.76 -11.12 1.62
N LEU A 136 4.67 -11.88 1.76
CA LEU A 136 4.61 -13.15 2.47
C LEU A 136 4.13 -14.22 1.48
N GLY A 137 5.05 -15.08 1.03
CA GLY A 137 4.80 -15.91 -0.14
C GLY A 137 4.52 -15.05 -1.38
N SER A 138 3.39 -15.26 -2.04
CA SER A 138 2.92 -14.47 -3.18
C SER A 138 2.06 -13.26 -2.79
N THR A 139 1.68 -13.12 -1.52
CA THR A 139 0.83 -12.03 -1.04
C THR A 139 1.66 -10.78 -0.76
N PRO A 140 1.39 -9.64 -1.41
CA PRO A 140 2.02 -8.38 -1.08
C PRO A 140 1.70 -7.95 0.36
N VAL A 141 2.66 -7.33 1.00
CA VAL A 141 2.54 -6.78 2.37
C VAL A 141 2.85 -5.30 2.34
N ILE A 142 1.96 -4.49 2.91
CA ILE A 142 2.22 -3.07 3.18
C ILE A 142 2.27 -2.88 4.69
N GLY A 143 3.42 -2.44 5.21
CA GLY A 143 3.48 -1.85 6.53
C GLY A 143 3.03 -0.40 6.45
N LEU A 144 1.90 -0.12 7.07
CA LEU A 144 1.26 1.17 6.99
C LEU A 144 1.91 2.17 7.97
N PRO A 145 2.18 3.39 7.54
CA PRO A 145 2.64 4.45 8.44
C PRO A 145 1.51 4.88 9.38
N GLY A 146 1.85 5.35 10.57
CA GLY A 146 0.85 5.75 11.58
C GLY A 146 -0.12 6.84 11.13
N CYS A 147 0.28 7.69 10.19
CA CYS A 147 -0.55 8.76 9.63
C CYS A 147 -1.76 8.28 8.82
N VAL A 148 -1.83 6.99 8.41
CA VAL A 148 -3.03 6.44 7.75
C VAL A 148 -4.28 6.42 8.65
N ARG A 149 -4.11 6.60 9.96
CA ARG A 149 -5.23 6.77 10.89
C ARG A 149 -6.03 8.06 10.65
N SER A 150 -5.38 9.06 10.04
CA SER A 150 -6.06 10.25 9.54
C SER A 150 -6.73 9.96 8.21
N PRO A 151 -7.91 10.55 7.91
CA PRO A 151 -8.54 10.42 6.60
C PRO A 151 -7.82 11.20 5.48
N ALA A 152 -6.84 12.04 5.83
CA ALA A 152 -6.08 12.81 4.85
C ALA A 152 -5.27 11.90 3.93
N LEU A 153 -5.14 12.29 2.67
CA LEU A 153 -4.34 11.61 1.66
C LEU A 153 -2.87 11.53 2.11
N ASN A 154 -2.26 10.38 1.93
CA ASN A 154 -0.85 10.17 2.21
C ASN A 154 -0.21 9.17 1.22
N GLY A 155 1.11 9.01 1.27
CA GLY A 155 1.83 8.16 0.34
C GLY A 155 1.38 6.69 0.33
N ALA A 156 0.88 6.17 1.45
CA ALA A 156 0.36 4.80 1.50
C ALA A 156 -0.88 4.60 0.61
N ASP A 157 -1.68 5.65 0.39
CA ASP A 157 -2.83 5.57 -0.51
C ASP A 157 -2.38 5.24 -1.93
N TRP A 158 -1.32 5.87 -2.42
CA TRP A 158 -0.79 5.61 -3.77
C TRP A 158 -0.27 4.19 -3.97
N VAL A 159 0.30 3.60 -2.92
CA VAL A 159 0.79 2.22 -2.96
C VAL A 159 -0.38 1.24 -2.88
N MET A 160 -1.33 1.47 -1.97
CA MET A 160 -2.55 0.65 -1.84
C MET A 160 -3.37 0.64 -3.13
N GLU A 161 -3.65 1.81 -3.71
CA GLU A 161 -4.40 1.95 -4.97
C GLU A 161 -3.78 1.12 -6.09
N ARG A 162 -2.46 1.24 -6.27
CA ARG A 162 -1.75 0.47 -7.30
C ARG A 162 -1.85 -1.03 -7.07
N LEU A 163 -1.55 -1.49 -5.87
CA LEU A 163 -1.58 -2.92 -5.56
C LEU A 163 -3.00 -3.49 -5.64
N ILE A 164 -4.01 -2.78 -5.16
CA ILE A 164 -5.42 -3.19 -5.25
C ILE A 164 -5.85 -3.29 -6.72
N CYS A 165 -5.43 -2.35 -7.57
CA CYS A 165 -5.72 -2.37 -9.00
C CYS A 165 -4.78 -3.28 -9.82
N GLY A 166 -4.01 -4.15 -9.17
CA GLY A 166 -3.13 -5.10 -9.85
C GLY A 166 -1.95 -4.47 -10.58
N VAL A 167 -1.58 -3.24 -10.21
CA VAL A 167 -0.38 -2.56 -10.72
C VAL A 167 0.78 -2.93 -9.82
N PRO A 168 1.82 -3.60 -10.32
CA PRO A 168 3.00 -3.90 -9.54
C PRO A 168 3.66 -2.62 -9.00
N VAL A 169 4.19 -2.70 -7.79
CA VAL A 169 4.96 -1.61 -7.17
C VAL A 169 6.31 -2.17 -6.75
N SER A 170 7.36 -1.62 -7.30
CA SER A 170 8.75 -1.93 -6.95
C SER A 170 9.35 -0.91 -5.99
N ALA A 171 10.53 -1.22 -5.46
CA ALA A 171 11.32 -0.25 -4.68
C ALA A 171 11.68 1.01 -5.50
N ALA A 172 11.91 0.86 -6.81
CA ALA A 172 12.18 1.97 -7.71
C ALA A 172 10.94 2.84 -7.95
N ASP A 173 9.76 2.23 -8.10
CA ASP A 173 8.51 2.98 -8.23
C ASP A 173 8.25 3.85 -6.98
N ILE A 174 8.45 3.29 -5.78
CA ILE A 174 8.31 4.05 -4.53
C ILE A 174 9.35 5.18 -4.47
N ALA A 175 10.60 4.94 -4.87
CA ALA A 175 11.62 5.98 -4.89
C ALA A 175 11.29 7.15 -5.83
N GLY A 176 10.51 6.90 -6.87
CA GLY A 176 10.06 7.91 -7.83
C GLY A 176 8.75 8.61 -7.47
N MET A 177 8.18 8.38 -6.29
CA MET A 177 6.89 8.98 -5.88
C MET A 177 7.04 10.36 -5.21
N GLY A 178 8.27 10.79 -4.90
CA GLY A 178 8.58 12.08 -4.25
C GLY A 178 8.84 13.22 -5.21
#